data_ecd953c2a9812120128f74bed0ff7f57
#
_entry.id   ecd953c2a9812120128f74bed0ff7f57
#
_cell.length_a   1.000
_cell.length_b   1.000
_cell.length_c   1.000
_cell.angle_alpha   90.00
_cell.angle_beta   90.00
_cell.angle_gamma   90.00
#
_symmetry.space_group_name_H-M   'P 1'
#
loop_
_entity.id
_entity.type
_entity.pdbx_description
1 polymer ?
#
loop_
_entity_poly.entity_id
_entity_poly.type
_entity_poly.pdbx_seq_one_letter_code
_entity_poly.pdbx_strand_id
1 'polypeptide(L)'
;MYFCEKRELNCLKRLILQRIIYIILMDSNNLTPLRKGVVGVQFLFVAFGATVLVPLLVGLDPSTALFTAGIGTLIFHAVTRGKVPVFLGSSFAFIAPIIKATELYGLPGTLSGMVGVALVYFVMSALVKWQGVRVIEQLFPPVVIGPVIILIGLSLAGTGVNMAKENWVLALLSLVTAVVVSMKAKGLLKLIPIFCGIVVGYLAAWLFYDLDLSGVRDAAWIGLPQFVFPKFSWEPVLFMIPVAIAPVIEHIGDIYVVNTVTGKDFVKDPGLHRTLLGDGLACFCAGLLGGPPVTTYSEVTGAMSLTKITNPQVIRIAAISAILFSVIGKISALLRSIPSAVLGGIMLLLFGTIACAGIGNLVNNCIDLSRTRNIIIVSLTLTVGIGGAAFNWGDFSLSGIGLAALVGVVPVSYTHLRAHETDSYLV
;
A
#
# COMPACT_ATOMS: atom_id res chain seq x y z
N MET A 1 37.71 32.33 -23.36
CA MET A 1 38.01 30.97 -22.90
C MET A 1 38.16 30.89 -21.36
N TYR A 2 38.98 31.72 -20.74
CA TYR A 2 39.26 31.72 -19.29
C TYR A 2 38.05 32.01 -18.36
N PHE A 3 37.02 32.69 -18.82
CA PHE A 3 35.83 33.01 -18.03
C PHE A 3 34.80 31.88 -17.99
N CYS A 4 34.78 30.98 -18.98
CA CYS A 4 33.88 29.85 -19.05
C CYS A 4 34.34 28.72 -18.13
N GLU A 5 35.64 28.45 -18.11
CA GLU A 5 36.28 27.42 -17.27
C GLU A 5 36.15 27.72 -15.76
N LYS A 6 36.25 29.00 -15.38
CA LYS A 6 36.07 29.42 -13.97
C LYS A 6 34.61 29.30 -13.50
N ARG A 7 33.64 29.43 -14.40
CA ARG A 7 32.20 29.27 -14.12
C ARG A 7 31.83 27.80 -13.97
N GLU A 8 32.38 26.93 -14.79
CA GLU A 8 32.17 25.48 -14.67
C GLU A 8 32.85 24.92 -13.42
N LEU A 9 34.05 25.37 -13.08
CA LEU A 9 34.77 24.97 -11.87
C LEU A 9 34.03 25.39 -10.59
N ASN A 10 33.42 26.58 -10.58
CA ASN A 10 32.60 27.04 -9.46
C ASN A 10 31.24 26.30 -9.37
N CYS A 11 30.65 25.92 -10.50
CA CYS A 11 29.45 25.10 -10.54
C CYS A 11 29.74 23.70 -10.04
N LEU A 12 30.85 23.10 -10.47
CA LEU A 12 31.30 21.77 -10.02
C LEU A 12 31.65 21.77 -8.53
N LYS A 13 32.35 22.80 -8.03
CA LYS A 13 32.65 22.97 -6.60
C LYS A 13 31.36 23.13 -5.78
N ARG A 14 30.38 23.90 -6.25
CA ARG A 14 29.08 24.02 -5.60
C ARG A 14 28.31 22.69 -5.60
N LEU A 15 28.32 21.95 -6.71
CA LEU A 15 27.68 20.62 -6.81
C LEU A 15 28.37 19.60 -5.91
N ILE A 16 29.72 19.62 -5.86
CA ILE A 16 30.50 18.74 -4.97
C ILE A 16 30.25 19.13 -3.50
N LEU A 17 30.28 20.42 -3.19
CA LEU A 17 29.99 20.92 -1.83
C LEU A 17 28.54 20.58 -1.41
N GLN A 18 27.57 20.77 -2.29
CA GLN A 18 26.18 20.35 -2.05
C GLN A 18 26.06 18.84 -1.89
N ARG A 19 26.78 18.04 -2.69
CA ARG A 19 26.83 16.59 -2.54
C ARG A 19 27.51 16.16 -1.23
N ILE A 20 28.64 16.80 -0.87
CA ILE A 20 29.34 16.52 0.39
C ILE A 20 28.50 16.94 1.59
N ILE A 21 27.88 18.11 1.56
CA ILE A 21 26.94 18.57 2.59
C ILE A 21 25.72 17.63 2.63
N TYR A 22 25.22 17.19 1.49
CA TYR A 22 24.13 16.23 1.40
C TYR A 22 24.54 14.85 1.95
N ILE A 23 25.76 14.38 1.68
CA ILE A 23 26.29 13.10 2.22
C ILE A 23 26.58 13.21 3.73
N ILE A 24 27.16 14.30 4.20
CA ILE A 24 27.42 14.54 5.64
C ILE A 24 26.11 14.74 6.40
N LEU A 25 25.10 15.31 5.75
CA LEU A 25 23.76 15.48 6.33
C LEU A 25 22.94 14.19 6.28
N MET A 26 23.33 13.20 5.44
CA MET A 26 22.59 11.97 5.15
C MET A 26 23.29 10.68 5.65
N ASP A 27 24.26 10.77 6.55
CA ASP A 27 24.77 9.56 7.19
C ASP A 27 23.66 8.94 8.05
N SER A 28 22.99 7.95 7.44
CA SER A 28 21.80 7.27 7.99
C SER A 28 22.07 6.58 9.33
N ASN A 29 23.32 6.34 9.65
CA ASN A 29 23.75 5.68 10.87
C ASN A 29 24.00 6.66 12.04
N ASN A 30 24.16 7.97 11.77
CA ASN A 30 24.47 9.01 12.76
C ASN A 30 23.40 10.09 12.92
N LEU A 31 22.14 9.78 12.64
CA LEU A 31 21.04 10.71 12.90
C LEU A 31 20.92 10.99 14.40
N THR A 32 20.96 12.28 14.78
CA THR A 32 20.64 12.68 16.16
C THR A 32 19.20 12.28 16.51
N PRO A 33 18.88 12.06 17.81
CA PRO A 33 17.53 11.69 18.23
C PRO A 33 16.44 12.64 17.70
N LEU A 34 16.71 13.95 17.73
CA LEU A 34 15.79 14.96 17.21
C LEU A 34 15.55 14.80 15.69
N ARG A 35 16.61 14.56 14.92
CA ARG A 35 16.49 14.32 13.47
C ARG A 35 15.72 13.04 13.17
N LYS A 36 15.95 11.96 13.92
CA LYS A 36 15.15 10.72 13.79
C LYS A 36 13.67 11.00 14.04
N GLY A 37 13.35 11.85 15.02
CA GLY A 37 11.99 12.28 15.33
C GLY A 37 11.35 13.01 14.16
N VAL A 38 12.00 14.05 13.64
CA VAL A 38 11.49 14.85 12.51
C VAL A 38 11.29 14.00 11.27
N VAL A 39 12.27 13.17 10.90
CA VAL A 39 12.19 12.30 9.73
C VAL A 39 11.14 11.21 9.93
N GLY A 40 10.97 10.69 11.14
CA GLY A 40 9.93 9.70 11.46
C GLY A 40 8.53 10.27 11.25
N VAL A 41 8.25 11.46 11.79
CA VAL A 41 6.98 12.17 11.54
C VAL A 41 6.78 12.43 10.05
N GLN A 42 7.83 12.78 9.34
CA GLN A 42 7.77 13.01 7.90
C GLN A 42 7.45 11.74 7.11
N PHE A 43 8.00 10.59 7.49
CA PHE A 43 7.66 9.31 6.87
C PHE A 43 6.21 8.90 7.16
N LEU A 44 5.65 9.30 8.31
CA LEU A 44 4.21 9.19 8.52
C LEU A 44 3.43 9.96 7.44
N PHE A 45 3.80 11.20 7.14
CA PHE A 45 3.10 11.98 6.11
C PHE A 45 3.25 11.41 4.70
N VAL A 46 4.32 10.66 4.40
CA VAL A 46 4.43 9.89 3.15
C VAL A 46 3.37 8.79 3.09
N ALA A 47 3.18 8.06 4.18
CA ALA A 47 2.19 6.99 4.29
C ALA A 47 0.77 7.50 4.52
N PHE A 48 0.61 8.72 5.05
CA PHE A 48 -0.63 9.26 5.59
C PHE A 48 -1.76 9.27 4.57
N GLY A 49 -1.48 9.79 3.36
CA GLY A 49 -2.51 9.94 2.32
C GLY A 49 -3.17 8.60 1.98
N ALA A 50 -2.38 7.59 1.74
CA ALA A 50 -2.85 6.24 1.42
C ALA A 50 -3.55 5.57 2.62
N THR A 51 -2.97 5.69 3.82
CA THR A 51 -3.53 5.08 5.05
C THR A 51 -4.91 5.62 5.40
N VAL A 52 -5.14 6.91 5.17
CA VAL A 52 -6.40 7.60 5.48
C VAL A 52 -7.44 7.44 4.38
N LEU A 53 -6.99 7.34 3.13
CA LEU A 53 -7.88 7.25 1.98
C LEU A 53 -8.73 5.98 1.99
N VAL A 54 -8.14 4.82 2.29
CA VAL A 54 -8.85 3.54 2.31
C VAL A 54 -10.05 3.56 3.26
N PRO A 55 -9.90 3.90 4.57
CA PRO A 55 -11.04 3.91 5.48
C PRO A 55 -12.12 4.90 5.06
N LEU A 56 -11.76 6.07 4.52
CA LEU A 56 -12.75 7.04 4.02
C LEU A 56 -13.60 6.47 2.87
N LEU A 57 -12.99 5.67 1.98
CA LEU A 57 -13.69 5.06 0.85
C LEU A 57 -14.62 3.92 1.26
N VAL A 58 -14.28 3.19 2.30
CA VAL A 58 -15.05 2.01 2.73
C VAL A 58 -15.94 2.30 3.93
N GLY A 59 -16.04 3.55 4.37
CA GLY A 59 -16.90 3.96 5.50
C GLY A 59 -16.35 3.57 6.88
N LEU A 60 -15.04 3.32 6.99
CA LEU A 60 -14.37 3.07 8.27
C LEU A 60 -13.84 4.37 8.89
N ASP A 61 -13.50 4.33 10.17
CA ASP A 61 -12.90 5.48 10.85
C ASP A 61 -11.43 5.66 10.48
N PRO A 62 -11.01 6.82 9.91
CA PRO A 62 -9.62 7.11 9.60
C PRO A 62 -8.69 7.07 10.82
N SER A 63 -9.17 7.44 12.00
CA SER A 63 -8.37 7.36 13.23
C SER A 63 -8.09 5.92 13.63
N THR A 64 -9.08 5.03 13.51
CA THR A 64 -8.90 3.60 13.74
C THR A 64 -7.88 3.02 12.76
N ALA A 65 -7.93 3.42 11.48
CA ALA A 65 -6.96 2.97 10.49
C ALA A 65 -5.53 3.46 10.79
N LEU A 66 -5.35 4.72 11.20
CA LEU A 66 -4.05 5.25 11.62
C LEU A 66 -3.51 4.51 12.85
N PHE A 67 -4.38 4.25 13.83
CA PHE A 67 -4.03 3.52 15.05
C PHE A 67 -3.57 2.10 14.72
N THR A 68 -4.35 1.38 13.92
CA THR A 68 -4.06 -0.01 13.55
C THR A 68 -2.85 -0.12 12.63
N ALA A 69 -2.62 0.84 11.72
CA ALA A 69 -1.41 0.92 10.93
C ALA A 69 -0.16 1.13 11.81
N GLY A 70 -0.24 2.03 12.80
CA GLY A 70 0.83 2.26 13.75
C GLY A 70 1.14 1.02 14.62
N ILE A 71 0.13 0.43 15.25
CA ILE A 71 0.30 -0.80 16.04
C ILE A 71 0.76 -1.96 15.16
N GLY A 72 0.15 -2.15 13.98
CA GLY A 72 0.53 -3.18 13.04
C GLY A 72 2.00 -3.08 12.63
N THR A 73 2.47 -1.86 12.35
CA THR A 73 3.89 -1.61 12.06
C THR A 73 4.79 -1.97 13.24
N LEU A 74 4.41 -1.66 14.48
CA LEU A 74 5.19 -2.04 15.66
C LEU A 74 5.20 -3.55 15.87
N ILE A 75 4.07 -4.25 15.67
CA ILE A 75 3.98 -5.72 15.70
C ILE A 75 4.92 -6.33 14.64
N PHE A 76 4.86 -5.83 13.41
CA PHE A 76 5.74 -6.25 12.32
C PHE A 76 7.23 -6.10 12.72
N HIS A 77 7.61 -4.95 13.27
CA HIS A 77 8.98 -4.72 13.73
C HIS A 77 9.38 -5.66 14.88
N ALA A 78 8.47 -5.99 15.79
CA ALA A 78 8.72 -6.95 16.86
C ALA A 78 8.99 -8.35 16.29
N VAL A 79 8.15 -8.84 15.37
CA VAL A 79 8.27 -10.16 14.72
C VAL A 79 9.53 -10.25 13.86
N THR A 80 9.88 -9.18 13.14
CA THR A 80 11.07 -9.09 12.30
C THR A 80 12.34 -8.69 13.05
N ARG A 81 12.29 -8.69 14.39
CA ARG A 81 13.41 -8.34 15.27
C ARG A 81 13.94 -6.92 15.05
N GLY A 82 13.08 -6.01 14.62
CA GLY A 82 13.43 -4.62 14.34
C GLY A 82 14.42 -4.42 13.18
N LYS A 83 14.59 -5.43 12.31
CA LYS A 83 15.57 -5.39 11.22
C LYS A 83 15.03 -4.74 9.95
N VAL A 84 13.77 -4.99 9.61
CA VAL A 84 13.16 -4.59 8.33
C VAL A 84 12.53 -3.20 8.45
N PRO A 85 12.99 -2.20 7.70
CA PRO A 85 12.48 -0.83 7.79
C PRO A 85 11.22 -0.64 6.94
N VAL A 86 10.12 -1.28 7.29
CA VAL A 86 8.85 -1.22 6.58
C VAL A 86 7.79 -0.57 7.45
N PHE A 87 6.97 0.30 6.87
CA PHE A 87 5.74 0.82 7.44
C PHE A 87 4.55 0.09 6.84
N LEU A 88 3.61 -0.34 7.67
CA LEU A 88 2.38 -0.97 7.24
C LEU A 88 1.24 0.05 7.25
N GLY A 89 0.46 0.06 6.19
CA GLY A 89 -0.73 0.90 6.10
C GLY A 89 -1.88 0.18 5.41
N SER A 90 -3.01 0.85 5.28
CA SER A 90 -4.26 0.28 4.76
C SER A 90 -4.10 -0.23 3.32
N SER A 91 -4.44 -1.48 3.06
CA SER A 91 -4.29 -2.10 1.75
C SER A 91 -5.41 -1.71 0.79
N PHE A 92 -5.05 -1.20 -0.39
CA PHE A 92 -5.99 -0.83 -1.46
C PHE A 92 -6.69 -2.03 -2.09
N ALA A 93 -6.08 -3.22 -2.06
CA ALA A 93 -6.66 -4.44 -2.61
C ALA A 93 -7.99 -4.80 -1.98
N PHE A 94 -8.23 -4.35 -0.75
CA PHE A 94 -9.44 -4.66 0.00
C PHE A 94 -10.57 -3.63 -0.16
N ILE A 95 -10.39 -2.51 -0.85
CA ILE A 95 -11.43 -1.46 -0.95
C ILE A 95 -12.73 -2.05 -1.54
N ALA A 96 -12.66 -2.59 -2.77
CA ALA A 96 -13.84 -3.16 -3.41
C ALA A 96 -14.41 -4.38 -2.65
N PRO A 97 -13.60 -5.32 -2.15
CA PRO A 97 -14.08 -6.42 -1.30
C PRO A 97 -14.74 -5.97 0.00
N ILE A 98 -14.20 -4.95 0.69
CA ILE A 98 -14.81 -4.43 1.93
C ILE A 98 -16.17 -3.80 1.64
N ILE A 99 -16.27 -2.97 0.60
CA ILE A 99 -17.55 -2.35 0.19
C ILE A 99 -18.57 -3.46 -0.07
N LYS A 100 -18.21 -4.46 -0.89
CA LYS A 100 -19.13 -5.55 -1.24
C LYS A 100 -19.49 -6.43 -0.04
N ALA A 101 -18.53 -6.77 0.80
CA ALA A 101 -18.81 -7.54 2.02
C ALA A 101 -19.69 -6.77 3.01
N THR A 102 -19.51 -5.44 3.09
CA THR A 102 -20.34 -4.60 3.98
C THR A 102 -21.78 -4.51 3.48
N GLU A 103 -22.00 -4.48 2.18
CA GLU A 103 -23.34 -4.59 1.58
C GLU A 103 -24.02 -5.94 1.90
N LEU A 104 -23.27 -7.04 1.87
CA LEU A 104 -23.82 -8.39 2.05
C LEU A 104 -23.98 -8.80 3.53
N TYR A 105 -23.00 -8.47 4.36
CA TYR A 105 -22.86 -9.01 5.72
C TYR A 105 -22.91 -7.95 6.83
N GLY A 106 -23.02 -6.67 6.45
CA GLY A 106 -22.87 -5.54 7.36
C GLY A 106 -21.43 -5.36 7.85
N LEU A 107 -21.15 -4.20 8.48
CA LEU A 107 -19.81 -3.87 8.94
C LEU A 107 -19.21 -4.88 9.94
N PRO A 108 -19.93 -5.30 11.02
CA PRO A 108 -19.36 -6.24 11.98
C PRO A 108 -19.04 -7.63 11.38
N GLY A 109 -19.82 -8.07 10.38
CA GLY A 109 -19.55 -9.28 9.62
C GLY A 109 -18.30 -9.13 8.74
N THR A 110 -18.21 -8.04 8.02
CA THR A 110 -17.03 -7.71 7.17
C THR A 110 -15.74 -7.70 7.97
N LEU A 111 -15.75 -7.18 9.19
CA LEU A 111 -14.58 -7.19 10.07
C LEU A 111 -14.10 -8.62 10.38
N SER A 112 -15.01 -9.60 10.50
CA SER A 112 -14.59 -11.00 10.66
C SER A 112 -13.84 -11.52 9.42
N GLY A 113 -14.27 -11.11 8.23
CA GLY A 113 -13.56 -11.39 6.98
C GLY A 113 -12.16 -10.75 6.96
N MET A 114 -12.02 -9.52 7.45
CA MET A 114 -10.72 -8.85 7.57
C MET A 114 -9.80 -9.56 8.55
N VAL A 115 -10.32 -10.09 9.67
CA VAL A 115 -9.54 -10.96 10.57
C VAL A 115 -9.13 -12.24 9.84
N GLY A 116 -10.01 -12.80 9.00
CA GLY A 116 -9.75 -13.99 8.19
C GLY A 116 -8.59 -13.83 7.19
N VAL A 117 -8.32 -12.62 6.73
CA VAL A 117 -7.14 -12.29 5.89
C VAL A 117 -5.84 -12.78 6.54
N ALA A 118 -5.71 -12.63 7.86
CA ALA A 118 -4.52 -13.06 8.59
C ALA A 118 -4.24 -14.56 8.46
N LEU A 119 -5.27 -15.41 8.30
CA LEU A 119 -5.09 -16.84 8.10
C LEU A 119 -4.28 -17.14 6.84
N VAL A 120 -4.52 -16.39 5.76
CA VAL A 120 -3.77 -16.57 4.50
C VAL A 120 -2.30 -16.23 4.72
N TYR A 121 -2.00 -15.13 5.39
CA TYR A 121 -0.62 -14.77 5.74
C TYR A 121 0.05 -15.81 6.64
N PHE A 122 -0.67 -16.39 7.60
CA PHE A 122 -0.14 -17.43 8.48
C PHE A 122 0.16 -18.71 7.73
N VAL A 123 -0.75 -19.14 6.84
CA VAL A 123 -0.54 -20.30 5.97
C VAL A 123 0.67 -20.07 5.06
N MET A 124 0.75 -18.90 4.42
CA MET A 124 1.87 -18.56 3.54
C MET A 124 3.19 -18.47 4.30
N SER A 125 3.18 -17.89 5.51
CA SER A 125 4.35 -17.88 6.39
C SER A 125 4.82 -19.30 6.75
N ALA A 126 3.89 -20.19 7.09
CA ALA A 126 4.19 -21.58 7.40
C ALA A 126 4.74 -22.34 6.18
N LEU A 127 4.15 -22.16 5.00
CA LEU A 127 4.63 -22.74 3.74
C LEU A 127 6.06 -22.28 3.43
N VAL A 128 6.33 -20.99 3.51
CA VAL A 128 7.69 -20.44 3.28
C VAL A 128 8.68 -20.97 4.31
N LYS A 129 8.26 -21.13 5.56
CA LYS A 129 9.14 -21.67 6.60
C LYS A 129 9.47 -23.15 6.35
N TRP A 130 8.52 -23.92 5.83
CA TRP A 130 8.66 -25.39 5.63
C TRP A 130 9.33 -25.74 4.31
N GLN A 131 8.91 -25.13 3.21
CA GLN A 131 9.36 -25.47 1.84
C GLN A 131 10.32 -24.44 1.24
N GLY A 132 10.55 -23.32 1.93
CA GLY A 132 11.39 -22.25 1.45
C GLY A 132 10.68 -21.27 0.51
N VAL A 133 11.41 -20.27 0.04
CA VAL A 133 10.87 -19.18 -0.81
C VAL A 133 10.47 -19.68 -2.19
N ARG A 134 11.09 -20.77 -2.70
CA ARG A 134 10.82 -21.33 -4.04
C ARG A 134 9.34 -21.64 -4.30
N VAL A 135 8.62 -22.10 -3.28
CA VAL A 135 7.17 -22.37 -3.41
C VAL A 135 6.40 -21.13 -3.82
N ILE A 136 6.74 -20.00 -3.25
CA ILE A 136 6.11 -18.72 -3.58
C ILE A 136 6.40 -18.31 -5.03
N GLU A 137 7.67 -18.42 -5.44
CA GLU A 137 8.09 -18.09 -6.81
C GLU A 137 7.43 -19.00 -7.85
N GLN A 138 7.15 -20.24 -7.49
CA GLN A 138 6.43 -21.20 -8.33
C GLN A 138 4.91 -20.94 -8.39
N LEU A 139 4.29 -20.60 -7.26
CA LEU A 139 2.84 -20.33 -7.20
C LEU A 139 2.49 -18.97 -7.79
N PHE A 140 3.35 -17.97 -7.56
CA PHE A 140 3.12 -16.56 -7.92
C PHE A 140 4.28 -16.00 -8.77
N PRO A 141 4.48 -16.50 -9.99
CA PRO A 141 5.48 -15.92 -10.87
C PRO A 141 5.07 -14.50 -11.32
N PRO A 142 6.01 -13.66 -11.75
CA PRO A 142 5.74 -12.27 -12.15
C PRO A 142 4.64 -12.12 -13.22
N VAL A 143 4.43 -13.12 -14.06
CA VAL A 143 3.36 -13.15 -15.06
C VAL A 143 1.95 -13.18 -14.45
N VAL A 144 1.81 -13.60 -13.19
CA VAL A 144 0.55 -13.53 -12.40
C VAL A 144 0.51 -12.27 -11.55
N ILE A 145 1.65 -11.94 -10.89
CA ILE A 145 1.75 -10.79 -9.99
C ILE A 145 1.42 -9.48 -10.72
N GLY A 146 2.05 -9.25 -11.88
CA GLY A 146 1.87 -8.02 -12.65
C GLY A 146 0.40 -7.71 -12.96
N PRO A 147 -0.35 -8.62 -13.61
CA PRO A 147 -1.75 -8.41 -13.90
C PRO A 147 -2.65 -8.20 -12.68
N VAL A 148 -2.37 -8.89 -11.56
CA VAL A 148 -3.13 -8.70 -10.30
C VAL A 148 -2.92 -7.28 -9.75
N ILE A 149 -1.69 -6.77 -9.76
CA ILE A 149 -1.41 -5.38 -9.35
C ILE A 149 -2.07 -4.37 -10.31
N ILE A 150 -2.00 -4.60 -11.63
CA ILE A 150 -2.71 -3.78 -12.62
C ILE A 150 -4.20 -3.73 -12.31
N LEU A 151 -4.78 -4.89 -12.01
CA LEU A 151 -6.19 -5.03 -11.70
C LEU A 151 -6.59 -4.27 -10.42
N ILE A 152 -5.78 -4.30 -9.37
CA ILE A 152 -6.02 -3.53 -8.14
C ILE A 152 -6.19 -2.04 -8.48
N GLY A 153 -5.29 -1.48 -9.27
CA GLY A 153 -5.40 -0.07 -9.68
C GLY A 153 -6.62 0.20 -10.57
N LEU A 154 -6.83 -0.59 -11.63
CA LEU A 154 -7.86 -0.33 -12.61
C LEU A 154 -9.29 -0.60 -12.12
N SER A 155 -9.49 -1.59 -11.24
CA SER A 155 -10.81 -1.91 -10.69
C SER A 155 -11.44 -0.76 -9.90
N LEU A 156 -10.60 0.11 -9.33
CA LEU A 156 -11.03 1.25 -8.52
C LEU A 156 -11.05 2.58 -9.31
N ALA A 157 -10.59 2.58 -10.55
CA ALA A 157 -10.53 3.79 -11.37
C ALA A 157 -11.92 4.43 -11.57
N GLY A 158 -12.96 3.61 -11.76
CA GLY A 158 -14.34 4.07 -11.86
C GLY A 158 -14.83 4.81 -10.61
N THR A 159 -14.48 4.32 -9.42
CA THR A 159 -14.80 4.98 -8.14
C THR A 159 -14.13 6.36 -8.08
N GLY A 160 -12.85 6.45 -8.43
CA GLY A 160 -12.11 7.72 -8.48
C GLY A 160 -12.76 8.73 -9.42
N VAL A 161 -13.16 8.30 -10.63
CA VAL A 161 -13.86 9.15 -11.59
C VAL A 161 -15.23 9.61 -11.06
N ASN A 162 -16.00 8.72 -10.45
CA ASN A 162 -17.32 9.07 -9.91
C ASN A 162 -17.22 10.09 -8.78
N MET A 163 -16.25 9.97 -7.88
CA MET A 163 -16.00 10.97 -6.84
C MET A 163 -15.50 12.30 -7.43
N ALA A 164 -14.64 12.27 -8.44
CA ALA A 164 -14.17 13.48 -9.11
C ALA A 164 -15.30 14.25 -9.81
N LYS A 165 -16.31 13.54 -10.35
CA LYS A 165 -17.47 14.13 -11.02
C LYS A 165 -18.33 15.04 -10.12
N GLU A 166 -18.29 14.87 -8.81
CA GLU A 166 -19.04 15.73 -7.88
C GLU A 166 -18.57 17.19 -7.99
N ASN A 167 -17.26 17.41 -8.18
CA ASN A 167 -16.71 18.73 -8.47
C ASN A 167 -15.36 18.60 -9.19
N TRP A 168 -15.38 18.70 -10.52
CA TRP A 168 -14.17 18.60 -11.33
C TRP A 168 -13.11 19.65 -11.04
N VAL A 169 -13.50 20.85 -10.59
CA VAL A 169 -12.54 21.92 -10.28
C VAL A 169 -11.69 21.52 -9.09
N LEU A 170 -12.31 21.05 -8.01
CA LEU A 170 -11.60 20.57 -6.81
C LEU A 170 -10.76 19.32 -7.12
N ALA A 171 -11.33 18.39 -7.88
CA ALA A 171 -10.63 17.16 -8.28
C ALA A 171 -9.38 17.46 -9.10
N LEU A 172 -9.51 18.29 -10.14
CA LEU A 172 -8.38 18.68 -11.01
C LEU A 172 -7.33 19.49 -10.25
N LEU A 173 -7.75 20.40 -9.36
CA LEU A 173 -6.82 21.17 -8.55
C LEU A 173 -5.97 20.27 -7.65
N SER A 174 -6.60 19.28 -6.99
CA SER A 174 -5.90 18.30 -6.16
C SER A 174 -4.95 17.44 -6.98
N LEU A 175 -5.44 16.90 -8.11
CA LEU A 175 -4.67 16.08 -9.04
C LEU A 175 -3.45 16.84 -9.59
N VAL A 176 -3.68 18.02 -10.16
CA VAL A 176 -2.61 18.84 -10.76
C VAL A 176 -1.58 19.23 -9.70
N THR A 177 -2.02 19.58 -8.50
CA THR A 177 -1.10 19.88 -7.40
C THR A 177 -0.22 18.67 -7.07
N ALA A 178 -0.81 17.48 -6.91
CA ALA A 178 -0.06 16.26 -6.64
C ALA A 178 0.95 15.93 -7.77
N VAL A 179 0.53 16.06 -9.03
CA VAL A 179 1.39 15.85 -10.20
C VAL A 179 2.54 16.87 -10.23
N VAL A 180 2.26 18.15 -10.06
CA VAL A 180 3.28 19.23 -10.07
C VAL A 180 4.28 19.02 -8.94
N VAL A 181 3.81 18.72 -7.74
CA VAL A 181 4.68 18.43 -6.58
C VAL A 181 5.54 17.20 -6.86
N SER A 182 4.97 16.12 -7.38
CA SER A 182 5.72 14.90 -7.72
C SER A 182 6.83 15.16 -8.74
N MET A 183 6.57 16.01 -9.75
CA MET A 183 7.50 16.27 -10.87
C MET A 183 8.51 17.37 -10.58
N LYS A 184 8.08 18.46 -9.96
CA LYS A 184 8.90 19.69 -9.84
C LYS A 184 9.44 19.94 -8.43
N ALA A 185 8.82 19.40 -7.38
CA ALA A 185 9.29 19.63 -6.02
C ALA A 185 10.66 18.98 -5.77
N LYS A 186 11.42 19.59 -4.87
CA LYS A 186 12.73 19.12 -4.43
C LYS A 186 12.69 18.83 -2.92
N GLY A 187 13.62 17.99 -2.48
CA GLY A 187 13.75 17.66 -1.05
C GLY A 187 12.51 16.94 -0.52
N LEU A 188 12.05 17.37 0.63
CA LEU A 188 11.01 16.69 1.42
C LEU A 188 9.61 16.77 0.79
N LEU A 189 9.27 17.89 0.12
CA LEU A 189 7.97 18.04 -0.54
C LEU A 189 7.75 17.00 -1.65
N LYS A 190 8.81 16.57 -2.33
CA LYS A 190 8.71 15.52 -3.35
C LYS A 190 8.21 14.19 -2.79
N LEU A 191 8.35 13.95 -1.48
CA LEU A 191 7.96 12.71 -0.82
C LEU A 191 6.46 12.66 -0.44
N ILE A 192 5.77 13.82 -0.43
CA ILE A 192 4.39 13.93 0.05
C ILE A 192 3.44 14.57 -0.98
N PRO A 193 3.47 14.17 -2.26
CA PRO A 193 2.67 14.80 -3.30
C PRO A 193 1.16 14.63 -3.07
N ILE A 194 0.73 13.46 -2.63
CA ILE A 194 -0.66 13.14 -2.32
C ILE A 194 -1.17 14.06 -1.19
N PHE A 195 -0.41 14.17 -0.11
CA PHE A 195 -0.74 15.04 1.00
C PHE A 195 -0.86 16.52 0.57
N CYS A 196 0.07 17.00 -0.25
CA CYS A 196 0.00 18.37 -0.80
C CYS A 196 -1.26 18.57 -1.66
N GLY A 197 -1.62 17.60 -2.51
CA GLY A 197 -2.83 17.65 -3.31
C GLY A 197 -4.10 17.70 -2.45
N ILE A 198 -4.17 16.88 -1.40
CA ILE A 198 -5.30 16.90 -0.45
C ILE A 198 -5.39 18.27 0.23
N VAL A 199 -4.27 18.80 0.76
CA VAL A 199 -4.26 20.09 1.47
C VAL A 199 -4.71 21.23 0.56
N VAL A 200 -4.19 21.31 -0.67
CA VAL A 200 -4.57 22.38 -1.61
C VAL A 200 -6.03 22.24 -2.03
N GLY A 201 -6.50 21.03 -2.34
CA GLY A 201 -7.90 20.78 -2.68
C GLY A 201 -8.85 21.10 -1.52
N TYR A 202 -8.46 20.75 -0.30
CA TYR A 202 -9.22 21.06 0.92
C TYR A 202 -9.29 22.56 1.20
N LEU A 203 -8.17 23.27 1.07
CA LEU A 203 -8.12 24.73 1.23
C LEU A 203 -8.99 25.43 0.18
N ALA A 204 -8.97 24.96 -1.07
CA ALA A 204 -9.84 25.49 -2.11
C ALA A 204 -11.32 25.22 -1.81
N ALA A 205 -11.65 24.03 -1.30
CA ALA A 205 -13.00 23.71 -0.87
C ALA A 205 -13.47 24.63 0.25
N TRP A 206 -12.62 24.89 1.22
CA TRP A 206 -12.92 25.79 2.33
C TRP A 206 -13.10 27.25 1.89
N LEU A 207 -12.27 27.72 0.95
CA LEU A 207 -12.30 29.12 0.50
C LEU A 207 -13.43 29.44 -0.49
N PHE A 208 -13.84 28.46 -1.31
CA PHE A 208 -14.72 28.70 -2.47
C PHE A 208 -16.03 27.90 -2.46
N TYR A 209 -16.22 26.94 -1.54
CA TYR A 209 -17.32 25.98 -1.58
C TYR A 209 -17.92 25.68 -0.19
N ASP A 210 -18.21 26.68 0.63
CA ASP A 210 -18.94 26.57 1.91
C ASP A 210 -18.80 25.23 2.67
N LEU A 211 -17.54 24.82 2.90
CA LEU A 211 -17.25 23.55 3.57
C LEU A 211 -17.77 23.56 5.02
N ASP A 212 -18.62 22.60 5.37
CA ASP A 212 -19.09 22.46 6.74
C ASP A 212 -17.97 21.98 7.67
N LEU A 213 -17.53 22.84 8.55
CA LEU A 213 -16.51 22.59 9.57
C LEU A 213 -17.11 22.42 10.97
N SER A 214 -18.43 22.33 11.11
CA SER A 214 -19.10 22.16 12.41
C SER A 214 -18.56 20.94 13.14
N GLY A 215 -18.44 19.79 12.45
CA GLY A 215 -17.88 18.57 13.01
C GLY A 215 -16.43 18.73 13.51
N VAL A 216 -15.62 19.55 12.83
CA VAL A 216 -14.24 19.84 13.28
C VAL A 216 -14.25 20.77 14.50
N ARG A 217 -15.18 21.74 14.52
CA ARG A 217 -15.32 22.68 15.62
C ARG A 217 -15.72 21.98 16.92
N ASP A 218 -16.67 21.07 16.84
CA ASP A 218 -17.27 20.38 17.98
C ASP A 218 -16.48 19.17 18.46
N ALA A 219 -15.55 18.65 17.62
CA ALA A 219 -14.71 17.51 17.97
C ALA A 219 -13.81 17.83 19.18
N ALA A 220 -13.68 16.87 20.08
CA ALA A 220 -12.76 16.94 21.20
C ALA A 220 -11.29 16.97 20.70
N TRP A 221 -10.40 17.62 21.46
CA TRP A 221 -8.98 17.60 21.15
C TRP A 221 -8.36 16.21 21.32
N ILE A 222 -8.76 15.50 22.37
CA ILE A 222 -8.32 14.14 22.67
C ILE A 222 -9.54 13.23 22.64
N GLY A 223 -9.47 12.17 21.84
CA GLY A 223 -10.50 11.16 21.73
C GLY A 223 -9.90 9.84 21.28
N LEU A 224 -10.38 8.74 21.82
CA LEU A 224 -10.00 7.42 21.35
C LEU A 224 -10.64 7.17 19.97
N PRO A 225 -9.93 6.45 19.06
CA PRO A 225 -10.52 5.97 17.82
C PRO A 225 -11.81 5.18 18.07
N GLN A 226 -12.73 5.20 17.12
CA GLN A 226 -13.98 4.44 17.23
C GLN A 226 -13.71 2.97 16.88
N PHE A 227 -13.37 2.19 17.87
CA PHE A 227 -13.16 0.75 17.68
C PHE A 227 -14.49 0.03 17.48
N VAL A 228 -14.57 -0.75 16.41
CA VAL A 228 -15.69 -1.64 16.12
C VAL A 228 -15.16 -3.07 16.13
N PHE A 229 -15.82 -3.94 16.89
CA PHE A 229 -15.39 -5.32 17.01
C PHE A 229 -16.11 -6.24 16.03
N PRO A 230 -15.44 -7.26 15.47
CA PRO A 230 -16.04 -8.20 14.56
C PRO A 230 -17.11 -9.06 15.24
N LYS A 231 -18.21 -9.33 14.52
CA LYS A 231 -19.09 -10.45 14.81
C LYS A 231 -18.67 -11.60 13.91
N PHE A 232 -18.20 -12.68 14.51
CA PHE A 232 -17.65 -13.79 13.76
C PHE A 232 -18.72 -14.47 12.91
N SER A 233 -18.43 -14.58 11.60
CA SER A 233 -19.17 -15.36 10.62
C SER A 233 -18.19 -15.96 9.62
N TRP A 234 -18.47 -17.17 9.14
CA TRP A 234 -17.61 -17.84 8.18
C TRP A 234 -17.74 -17.32 6.76
N GLU A 235 -18.90 -16.82 6.36
CA GLU A 235 -19.18 -16.36 5.01
C GLU A 235 -18.26 -15.16 4.62
N PRO A 236 -18.15 -14.08 5.43
CA PRO A 236 -17.22 -13.02 5.13
C PRO A 236 -15.74 -13.45 5.18
N VAL A 237 -15.40 -14.40 6.06
CA VAL A 237 -14.03 -14.96 6.12
C VAL A 237 -13.69 -15.65 4.81
N LEU A 238 -14.56 -16.55 4.33
CA LEU A 238 -14.36 -17.26 3.06
C LEU A 238 -14.35 -16.31 1.87
N PHE A 239 -15.17 -15.23 1.91
CA PHE A 239 -15.19 -14.19 0.88
C PHE A 239 -13.86 -13.45 0.78
N MET A 240 -13.21 -13.13 1.91
CA MET A 240 -11.97 -12.35 1.96
C MET A 240 -10.70 -13.16 1.71
N ILE A 241 -10.70 -14.49 1.97
CA ILE A 241 -9.52 -15.34 1.81
C ILE A 241 -8.89 -15.26 0.41
N PRO A 242 -9.63 -15.38 -0.71
CA PRO A 242 -9.04 -15.29 -2.04
C PRO A 242 -8.44 -13.91 -2.36
N VAL A 243 -9.03 -12.85 -1.81
CA VAL A 243 -8.54 -11.49 -2.00
C VAL A 243 -7.18 -11.29 -1.33
N ALA A 244 -6.97 -11.93 -0.17
CA ALA A 244 -5.74 -11.82 0.61
C ALA A 244 -4.49 -12.34 -0.13
N ILE A 245 -4.66 -13.14 -1.18
CA ILE A 245 -3.56 -13.61 -2.02
C ILE A 245 -2.83 -12.44 -2.69
N ALA A 246 -3.57 -11.44 -3.17
CA ALA A 246 -2.99 -10.29 -3.85
C ALA A 246 -2.03 -9.47 -2.96
N PRO A 247 -2.41 -9.01 -1.74
CA PRO A 247 -1.48 -8.31 -0.87
C PRO A 247 -0.36 -9.19 -0.30
N VAL A 248 -0.54 -10.50 -0.18
CA VAL A 248 0.59 -11.40 0.14
C VAL A 248 1.66 -11.35 -0.96
N ILE A 249 1.24 -11.35 -2.20
CA ILE A 249 2.14 -11.22 -3.36
C ILE A 249 2.81 -9.85 -3.37
N GLU A 250 2.03 -8.79 -3.14
CA GLU A 250 2.52 -7.40 -3.04
C GLU A 250 3.59 -7.29 -1.95
N HIS A 251 3.32 -7.82 -0.75
CA HIS A 251 4.28 -7.87 0.36
C HIS A 251 5.61 -8.51 -0.02
N ILE A 252 5.57 -9.65 -0.72
CA ILE A 252 6.78 -10.34 -1.16
C ILE A 252 7.58 -9.47 -2.12
N GLY A 253 6.90 -8.85 -3.09
CA GLY A 253 7.51 -7.91 -4.03
C GLY A 253 8.17 -6.72 -3.31
N ASP A 254 7.48 -6.13 -2.34
CA ASP A 254 7.97 -5.01 -1.55
C ASP A 254 9.22 -5.37 -0.74
N ILE A 255 9.28 -6.57 -0.15
CA ILE A 255 10.48 -7.03 0.57
C ILE A 255 11.70 -7.12 -0.36
N TYR A 256 11.54 -7.56 -1.62
CA TYR A 256 12.63 -7.53 -2.60
C TYR A 256 13.05 -6.10 -2.96
N VAL A 257 12.10 -5.16 -3.06
CA VAL A 257 12.42 -3.75 -3.28
C VAL A 257 13.15 -3.16 -2.08
N VAL A 258 12.72 -3.47 -0.85
CA VAL A 258 13.39 -3.04 0.39
C VAL A 258 14.81 -3.61 0.47
N ASN A 259 15.03 -4.86 0.05
CA ASN A 259 16.37 -5.44 -0.06
C ASN A 259 17.28 -4.60 -0.98
N THR A 260 16.75 -4.25 -2.15
CA THR A 260 17.50 -3.44 -3.15
C THR A 260 17.83 -2.05 -2.60
N VAL A 261 16.88 -1.39 -1.94
CA VAL A 261 17.06 -0.04 -1.38
C VAL A 261 18.03 0.00 -0.21
N THR A 262 18.00 -1.04 0.62
CA THR A 262 18.82 -1.11 1.84
C THR A 262 20.17 -1.78 1.66
N GLY A 263 20.35 -2.55 0.57
CA GLY A 263 21.52 -3.40 0.35
C GLY A 263 21.58 -4.61 1.29
N LYS A 264 20.46 -4.99 1.94
CA LYS A 264 20.38 -6.12 2.88
C LYS A 264 19.42 -7.17 2.35
N ASP A 265 19.64 -8.43 2.71
CA ASP A 265 18.77 -9.55 2.31
C ASP A 265 17.82 -9.95 3.44
N PHE A 266 16.65 -9.33 3.49
CA PHE A 266 15.62 -9.63 4.47
C PHE A 266 14.83 -10.91 4.17
N VAL A 267 14.96 -11.43 2.97
CA VAL A 267 14.41 -12.75 2.60
C VAL A 267 15.14 -13.86 3.36
N LYS A 268 16.46 -13.69 3.61
CA LYS A 268 17.25 -14.60 4.42
C LYS A 268 17.20 -14.26 5.91
N ASP A 269 17.41 -13.01 6.29
CA ASP A 269 17.46 -12.56 7.67
C ASP A 269 16.67 -11.24 7.88
N PRO A 270 15.55 -11.27 8.57
CA PRO A 270 15.00 -12.28 9.51
C PRO A 270 14.30 -13.47 8.86
N GLY A 271 14.16 -13.48 7.54
CA GLY A 271 13.47 -14.50 6.76
C GLY A 271 12.07 -14.06 6.32
N LEU A 272 11.71 -14.38 5.06
CA LEU A 272 10.43 -14.01 4.46
C LEU A 272 9.23 -14.56 5.26
N HIS A 273 9.36 -15.75 5.88
CA HIS A 273 8.33 -16.29 6.76
C HIS A 273 8.00 -15.38 7.96
N ARG A 274 9.00 -14.65 8.49
CA ARG A 274 8.77 -13.70 9.58
C ARG A 274 8.12 -12.41 9.11
N THR A 275 8.47 -11.92 7.94
CA THR A 275 7.83 -10.73 7.40
C THR A 275 6.36 -10.99 7.09
N LEU A 276 6.04 -12.14 6.49
CA LEU A 276 4.66 -12.60 6.29
C LEU A 276 3.90 -12.79 7.60
N LEU A 277 4.54 -13.40 8.61
CA LEU A 277 3.93 -13.55 9.93
C LEU A 277 3.64 -12.20 10.58
N GLY A 278 4.55 -11.24 10.45
CA GLY A 278 4.39 -9.89 10.98
C GLY A 278 3.24 -9.15 10.35
N ASP A 279 3.11 -9.25 9.03
CA ASP A 279 2.00 -8.66 8.26
C ASP A 279 0.66 -9.31 8.62
N GLY A 280 0.64 -10.65 8.73
CA GLY A 280 -0.55 -11.38 9.15
C GLY A 280 -1.01 -11.02 10.57
N LEU A 281 -0.10 -10.90 11.53
CA LEU A 281 -0.44 -10.45 12.89
C LEU A 281 -0.92 -8.99 12.91
N ALA A 282 -0.36 -8.14 12.06
CA ALA A 282 -0.80 -6.76 11.91
C ALA A 282 -2.22 -6.69 11.32
N CYS A 283 -2.53 -7.48 10.28
CA CYS A 283 -3.88 -7.61 9.71
C CYS A 283 -4.87 -8.15 10.73
N PHE A 284 -4.49 -9.16 11.50
CA PHE A 284 -5.30 -9.72 12.58
C PHE A 284 -5.68 -8.64 13.61
N CYS A 285 -4.70 -7.91 14.09
CA CYS A 285 -4.91 -6.83 15.04
C CYS A 285 -5.78 -5.70 14.45
N ALA A 286 -5.54 -5.32 13.19
CA ALA A 286 -6.32 -4.29 12.51
C ALA A 286 -7.80 -4.71 12.40
N GLY A 287 -8.09 -5.92 11.92
CA GLY A 287 -9.45 -6.43 11.79
C GLY A 287 -10.18 -6.56 13.13
N LEU A 288 -9.47 -6.96 14.20
CA LEU A 288 -10.04 -7.02 15.55
C LEU A 288 -10.46 -5.65 16.09
N LEU A 289 -9.73 -4.60 15.74
CA LEU A 289 -9.98 -3.23 16.22
C LEU A 289 -10.88 -2.41 15.29
N GLY A 290 -11.34 -3.00 14.17
CA GLY A 290 -12.21 -2.31 13.22
C GLY A 290 -11.46 -1.48 12.18
N GLY A 291 -10.15 -1.70 12.02
CA GLY A 291 -9.35 -1.12 10.95
C GLY A 291 -9.30 -2.02 9.71
N PRO A 292 -8.99 -1.45 8.53
CA PRO A 292 -8.80 -2.24 7.31
C PRO A 292 -7.54 -3.10 7.41
N PRO A 293 -7.48 -4.23 6.65
CA PRO A 293 -6.25 -5.01 6.56
C PRO A 293 -5.08 -4.15 6.09
N VAL A 294 -3.93 -4.36 6.70
CA VAL A 294 -2.71 -3.59 6.41
C VAL A 294 -1.78 -4.37 5.48
N THR A 295 -0.91 -3.65 4.78
CA THR A 295 0.15 -4.22 3.95
C THR A 295 1.37 -3.31 3.95
N THR A 296 2.48 -3.78 3.41
CA THR A 296 3.71 -3.00 3.24
C THR A 296 3.50 -1.83 2.28
N TYR A 297 4.05 -0.65 2.61
CA TYR A 297 3.90 0.55 1.79
C TYR A 297 5.12 0.84 0.93
N SER A 298 4.97 0.65 -0.37
CA SER A 298 5.98 0.96 -1.40
C SER A 298 6.32 2.46 -1.43
N GLU A 299 5.37 3.35 -1.08
CA GLU A 299 5.60 4.79 -1.00
C GLU A 299 6.67 5.14 0.03
N VAL A 300 6.63 4.48 1.19
CA VAL A 300 7.64 4.66 2.25
C VAL A 300 8.98 4.10 1.79
N THR A 301 8.98 2.95 1.12
CA THR A 301 10.19 2.37 0.51
C THR A 301 10.77 3.29 -0.57
N GLY A 302 9.93 3.91 -1.39
CA GLY A 302 10.31 4.95 -2.34
C GLY A 302 10.95 6.17 -1.67
N ALA A 303 10.35 6.63 -0.55
CA ALA A 303 10.91 7.71 0.25
C ALA A 303 12.28 7.35 0.85
N MET A 304 12.45 6.12 1.34
CA MET A 304 13.76 5.61 1.79
C MET A 304 14.79 5.61 0.67
N SER A 305 14.39 5.21 -0.53
CA SER A 305 15.28 5.21 -1.71
C SER A 305 15.77 6.62 -2.06
N LEU A 306 14.89 7.62 -1.97
CA LEU A 306 15.20 9.02 -2.28
C LEU A 306 16.01 9.69 -1.17
N THR A 307 15.67 9.45 0.09
CA THR A 307 16.34 10.07 1.26
C THR A 307 17.60 9.33 1.68
N LYS A 308 17.77 8.08 1.24
CA LYS A 308 18.80 7.15 1.70
C LYS A 308 18.74 6.83 3.21
N ILE A 309 17.63 7.15 3.86
CA ILE A 309 17.41 6.87 5.28
C ILE A 309 16.68 5.54 5.41
N THR A 310 17.41 4.50 5.75
CA THR A 310 16.91 3.11 5.86
C THR A 310 16.89 2.58 7.30
N ASN A 311 16.98 3.48 8.29
CA ASN A 311 17.04 3.10 9.69
C ASN A 311 15.65 2.67 10.21
N PRO A 312 15.47 1.41 10.69
CA PRO A 312 14.19 0.94 11.22
C PRO A 312 13.64 1.74 12.40
N GLN A 313 14.50 2.45 13.16
CA GLN A 313 14.06 3.31 14.25
C GLN A 313 13.21 4.47 13.76
N VAL A 314 13.52 5.02 12.57
CA VAL A 314 12.75 6.11 11.97
C VAL A 314 11.33 5.64 11.63
N ILE A 315 11.20 4.43 11.11
CA ILE A 315 9.88 3.83 10.81
C ILE A 315 9.08 3.56 12.10
N ARG A 316 9.74 3.12 13.17
CA ARG A 316 9.06 2.97 14.48
C ARG A 316 8.56 4.30 15.02
N ILE A 317 9.31 5.38 14.84
CA ILE A 317 8.86 6.72 15.20
C ILE A 317 7.66 7.13 14.35
N ALA A 318 7.66 6.85 13.04
CA ALA A 318 6.50 7.06 12.18
C ALA A 318 5.26 6.31 12.70
N ALA A 319 5.43 5.05 13.10
CA ALA A 319 4.36 4.22 13.65
C ALA A 319 3.81 4.77 14.97
N ILE A 320 4.69 5.19 15.89
CA ILE A 320 4.28 5.83 17.16
C ILE A 320 3.56 7.15 16.87
N SER A 321 4.06 7.93 15.91
CA SER A 321 3.40 9.17 15.50
C SER A 321 2.01 8.91 14.92
N ALA A 322 1.80 7.83 14.15
CA ALA A 322 0.48 7.44 13.64
C ALA A 322 -0.50 7.16 14.80
N ILE A 323 -0.05 6.43 15.83
CA ILE A 323 -0.85 6.17 17.03
C ILE A 323 -1.20 7.49 17.75
N LEU A 324 -0.23 8.39 17.91
CA LEU A 324 -0.46 9.69 18.56
C LEU A 324 -1.45 10.55 17.76
N PHE A 325 -1.30 10.60 16.43
CA PHE A 325 -2.21 11.34 15.55
C PHE A 325 -3.63 10.77 15.58
N SER A 326 -3.79 9.46 15.74
CA SER A 326 -5.09 8.80 15.80
C SER A 326 -5.92 9.19 17.03
N VAL A 327 -5.26 9.62 18.10
CA VAL A 327 -5.93 10.04 19.38
C VAL A 327 -6.31 11.52 19.35
N ILE A 328 -5.89 12.28 18.33
CA ILE A 328 -6.28 13.68 18.20
C ILE A 328 -7.62 13.77 17.46
N GLY A 329 -8.71 13.93 18.20
CA GLY A 329 -10.07 13.94 17.64
C GLY A 329 -10.31 15.03 16.59
N LYS A 330 -9.67 16.20 16.72
CA LYS A 330 -9.69 17.26 15.70
C LYS A 330 -9.14 16.79 14.35
N ILE A 331 -8.10 15.96 14.35
CA ILE A 331 -7.52 15.40 13.11
C ILE A 331 -8.52 14.42 12.48
N SER A 332 -9.15 13.56 13.27
CA SER A 332 -10.18 12.64 12.77
C SER A 332 -11.34 13.38 12.11
N ALA A 333 -11.86 14.40 12.78
CA ALA A 333 -12.93 15.23 12.24
C ALA A 333 -12.54 15.96 10.97
N LEU A 334 -11.30 16.50 10.92
CA LEU A 334 -10.74 17.15 9.73
C LEU A 334 -10.64 16.17 8.55
N LEU A 335 -10.22 14.94 8.79
CA LEU A 335 -10.11 13.93 7.75
C LEU A 335 -11.46 13.53 7.17
N ARG A 336 -12.47 13.40 8.03
CA ARG A 336 -13.85 13.09 7.60
C ARG A 336 -14.53 14.26 6.87
N SER A 337 -14.06 15.50 7.04
CA SER A 337 -14.60 16.66 6.33
C SER A 337 -13.97 16.89 4.95
N ILE A 338 -13.01 16.05 4.52
CA ILE A 338 -12.40 16.17 3.18
C ILE A 338 -13.47 15.85 2.12
N PRO A 339 -13.74 16.78 1.17
CA PRO A 339 -14.71 16.53 0.12
C PRO A 339 -14.32 15.33 -0.76
N SER A 340 -15.32 14.52 -1.12
CA SER A 340 -15.14 13.36 -2.00
C SER A 340 -14.48 13.72 -3.34
N ALA A 341 -14.80 14.87 -3.92
CA ALA A 341 -14.17 15.35 -5.14
C ALA A 341 -12.66 15.55 -5.01
N VAL A 342 -12.18 16.06 -3.86
CA VAL A 342 -10.74 16.20 -3.58
C VAL A 342 -10.06 14.84 -3.54
N LEU A 343 -10.69 13.88 -2.84
CA LEU A 343 -10.22 12.50 -2.78
C LEU A 343 -10.24 11.85 -4.17
N GLY A 344 -11.31 12.06 -4.94
CA GLY A 344 -11.46 11.56 -6.31
C GLY A 344 -10.30 11.99 -7.21
N GLY A 345 -9.89 13.26 -7.16
CA GLY A 345 -8.74 13.77 -7.91
C GLY A 345 -7.43 13.04 -7.54
N ILE A 346 -7.19 12.83 -6.26
CA ILE A 346 -6.02 12.08 -5.78
C ILE A 346 -6.08 10.60 -6.20
N MET A 347 -7.26 9.98 -6.14
CA MET A 347 -7.45 8.58 -6.52
C MET A 347 -7.11 8.31 -7.98
N LEU A 348 -7.43 9.25 -8.90
CA LEU A 348 -7.06 9.11 -10.30
C LEU A 348 -5.55 8.93 -10.48
N LEU A 349 -4.74 9.71 -9.76
CA LEU A 349 -3.30 9.57 -9.80
C LEU A 349 -2.84 8.25 -9.14
N LEU A 350 -3.36 7.97 -7.96
CA LEU A 350 -2.92 6.85 -7.13
C LEU A 350 -3.22 5.50 -7.78
N PHE A 351 -4.44 5.30 -8.28
CA PHE A 351 -4.80 4.05 -8.95
C PHE A 351 -4.07 3.87 -10.28
N GLY A 352 -3.83 4.98 -11.00
CA GLY A 352 -2.98 4.95 -12.18
C GLY A 352 -1.55 4.53 -11.86
N THR A 353 -0.96 5.03 -10.78
CA THR A 353 0.40 4.66 -10.37
C THR A 353 0.49 3.20 -9.90
N ILE A 354 -0.53 2.68 -9.21
CA ILE A 354 -0.60 1.25 -8.84
C ILE A 354 -0.65 0.38 -10.12
N ALA A 355 -1.52 0.72 -11.10
CA ALA A 355 -1.57 -0.01 -12.36
C ALA A 355 -0.22 0.03 -13.10
N CYS A 356 0.45 1.19 -13.13
CA CYS A 356 1.79 1.32 -13.71
C CYS A 356 2.84 0.48 -12.97
N ALA A 357 2.74 0.33 -11.65
CA ALA A 357 3.64 -0.55 -10.89
C ALA A 357 3.49 -2.02 -11.32
N GLY A 358 2.26 -2.48 -11.59
CA GLY A 358 2.00 -3.82 -12.13
C GLY A 358 2.59 -4.01 -13.54
N ILE A 359 2.47 -3.00 -14.42
CA ILE A 359 3.13 -2.99 -15.74
C ILE A 359 4.64 -3.05 -15.56
N GLY A 360 5.20 -2.22 -14.66
CA GLY A 360 6.61 -2.22 -14.32
C GLY A 360 7.11 -3.59 -13.83
N ASN A 361 6.30 -4.30 -13.07
CA ASN A 361 6.62 -5.66 -12.63
C ASN A 361 6.80 -6.62 -13.82
N LEU A 362 5.90 -6.57 -14.83
CA LEU A 362 6.02 -7.40 -16.03
C LEU A 362 7.28 -7.04 -16.84
N VAL A 363 7.56 -5.75 -17.01
CA VAL A 363 8.71 -5.25 -17.79
C VAL A 363 10.02 -5.58 -17.10
N ASN A 364 10.13 -5.31 -15.80
CA ASN A 364 11.37 -5.53 -15.04
C ASN A 364 11.75 -7.02 -14.93
N ASN A 365 10.75 -7.91 -14.96
CA ASN A 365 10.98 -9.35 -14.97
C ASN A 365 11.06 -9.93 -16.40
N CYS A 366 11.15 -9.08 -17.42
CA CYS A 366 11.30 -9.47 -18.83
C CYS A 366 10.24 -10.50 -19.29
N ILE A 367 8.99 -10.32 -18.87
CA ILE A 367 7.90 -11.22 -19.24
C ILE A 367 7.57 -11.07 -20.72
N ASP A 368 7.87 -12.11 -21.48
CA ASP A 368 7.62 -12.17 -22.92
C ASP A 368 6.15 -12.48 -23.18
N LEU A 369 5.39 -11.44 -23.57
CA LEU A 369 3.97 -11.54 -23.89
C LEU A 369 3.69 -12.13 -25.29
N SER A 370 4.72 -12.42 -26.11
CA SER A 370 4.54 -13.15 -27.35
C SER A 370 4.31 -14.65 -27.13
N ARG A 371 4.69 -15.17 -25.96
CA ARG A 371 4.43 -16.56 -25.57
C ARG A 371 2.97 -16.77 -25.27
N THR A 372 2.33 -17.72 -25.96
CA THR A 372 0.90 -18.04 -25.81
C THR A 372 0.47 -18.25 -24.36
N ARG A 373 1.30 -18.93 -23.56
CA ARG A 373 1.04 -19.13 -22.12
C ARG A 373 0.92 -17.81 -21.36
N ASN A 374 1.87 -16.90 -21.54
CA ASN A 374 1.93 -15.66 -20.80
C ASN A 374 0.77 -14.73 -21.19
N ILE A 375 0.47 -14.63 -22.49
CA ILE A 375 -0.66 -13.81 -22.95
C ILE A 375 -2.00 -14.34 -22.42
N ILE A 376 -2.20 -15.66 -22.37
CA ILE A 376 -3.42 -16.27 -21.82
C ILE A 376 -3.57 -15.91 -20.31
N ILE A 377 -2.51 -16.08 -19.52
CA ILE A 377 -2.54 -15.78 -18.08
C ILE A 377 -2.90 -14.30 -17.86
N VAL A 378 -2.18 -13.39 -18.53
CA VAL A 378 -2.41 -11.94 -18.41
C VAL A 378 -3.80 -11.55 -18.86
N SER A 379 -4.23 -12.03 -20.04
CA SER A 379 -5.54 -11.70 -20.60
C SER A 379 -6.69 -12.19 -19.73
N LEU A 380 -6.64 -13.44 -19.28
CA LEU A 380 -7.71 -13.99 -18.44
C LEU A 380 -7.78 -13.27 -17.09
N THR A 381 -6.63 -13.03 -16.44
CA THR A 381 -6.58 -12.30 -15.16
C THR A 381 -7.22 -10.92 -15.30
N LEU A 382 -6.82 -10.14 -16.29
CA LEU A 382 -7.34 -8.79 -16.49
C LEU A 382 -8.81 -8.80 -16.91
N THR A 383 -9.20 -9.66 -17.87
CA THR A 383 -10.57 -9.70 -18.39
C THR A 383 -11.58 -10.16 -17.32
N VAL A 384 -11.24 -11.21 -16.56
CA VAL A 384 -12.09 -11.72 -15.48
C VAL A 384 -12.25 -10.66 -14.38
N GLY A 385 -11.16 -9.99 -14.02
CA GLY A 385 -11.18 -9.03 -12.93
C GLY A 385 -11.87 -7.71 -13.28
N ILE A 386 -11.56 -7.13 -14.45
CA ILE A 386 -12.18 -5.86 -14.90
C ILE A 386 -13.63 -6.11 -15.37
N GLY A 387 -13.88 -7.25 -16.00
CA GLY A 387 -15.19 -7.62 -16.51
C GLY A 387 -16.23 -7.91 -15.42
N GLY A 388 -15.83 -7.90 -14.14
CA GLY A 388 -16.76 -8.12 -13.03
C GLY A 388 -17.31 -9.55 -12.97
N ALA A 389 -16.57 -10.54 -13.50
CA ALA A 389 -16.96 -11.92 -13.41
C ALA A 389 -17.14 -12.36 -11.94
N ALA A 390 -18.20 -13.08 -11.65
CA ALA A 390 -18.51 -13.61 -10.34
C ALA A 390 -18.87 -15.09 -10.44
N PHE A 391 -18.30 -15.87 -9.53
CA PHE A 391 -18.65 -17.26 -9.33
C PHE A 391 -19.45 -17.37 -8.05
N ASN A 392 -20.71 -17.72 -8.17
CA ASN A 392 -21.64 -17.82 -7.05
C ASN A 392 -21.97 -19.29 -6.79
N TRP A 393 -21.80 -19.73 -5.53
CA TRP A 393 -22.17 -21.07 -5.09
C TRP A 393 -22.89 -20.97 -3.73
N GLY A 394 -24.21 -21.05 -3.76
CA GLY A 394 -25.04 -20.77 -2.59
C GLY A 394 -24.81 -19.34 -2.10
N ASP A 395 -24.53 -19.19 -0.82
CA ASP A 395 -24.23 -17.90 -0.19
C ASP A 395 -22.78 -17.42 -0.41
N PHE A 396 -21.93 -18.29 -1.01
CA PHE A 396 -20.54 -17.94 -1.34
C PHE A 396 -20.47 -17.27 -2.71
N SER A 397 -19.91 -16.07 -2.74
CA SER A 397 -19.67 -15.32 -3.97
C SER A 397 -18.18 -14.95 -4.09
N LEU A 398 -17.54 -15.44 -5.12
CA LEU A 398 -16.15 -15.13 -5.46
C LEU A 398 -16.13 -14.23 -6.70
N SER A 399 -15.67 -13.00 -6.58
CA SER A 399 -15.70 -12.03 -7.67
C SER A 399 -14.47 -11.13 -7.66
N GLY A 400 -14.31 -10.34 -8.74
CA GLY A 400 -13.30 -9.29 -8.84
C GLY A 400 -11.86 -9.80 -8.73
N ILE A 401 -11.04 -9.12 -7.92
CA ILE A 401 -9.59 -9.37 -7.79
C ILE A 401 -9.30 -10.80 -7.28
N GLY A 402 -10.11 -11.30 -6.33
CA GLY A 402 -9.92 -12.63 -5.76
C GLY A 402 -10.10 -13.75 -6.82
N LEU A 403 -11.17 -13.68 -7.61
CA LEU A 403 -11.40 -14.62 -8.70
C LEU A 403 -10.32 -14.50 -9.78
N ALA A 404 -9.95 -13.30 -10.15
CA ALA A 404 -8.92 -13.03 -11.15
C ALA A 404 -7.54 -13.58 -10.73
N ALA A 405 -7.17 -13.42 -9.46
CA ALA A 405 -5.92 -13.96 -8.94
C ALA A 405 -5.89 -15.50 -9.02
N LEU A 406 -7.00 -16.17 -8.65
CA LEU A 406 -7.11 -17.63 -8.78
C LEU A 406 -7.03 -18.09 -10.25
N VAL A 407 -7.76 -17.41 -11.14
CA VAL A 407 -7.74 -17.73 -12.58
C VAL A 407 -6.32 -17.54 -13.16
N GLY A 408 -5.55 -16.56 -12.68
CA GLY A 408 -4.16 -16.37 -13.08
C GLY A 408 -3.22 -17.49 -12.59
N VAL A 409 -3.45 -18.03 -11.38
CA VAL A 409 -2.61 -19.07 -10.78
C VAL A 409 -2.86 -20.46 -11.40
N VAL A 410 -4.10 -20.80 -11.75
CA VAL A 410 -4.47 -22.14 -12.27
C VAL A 410 -3.66 -22.56 -13.50
N PRO A 411 -3.51 -21.73 -14.56
CA PRO A 411 -2.70 -22.12 -15.73
C PRO A 411 -1.22 -22.31 -15.41
N VAL A 412 -0.70 -21.56 -14.41
CA VAL A 412 0.69 -21.69 -13.98
C VAL A 412 0.94 -23.02 -13.31
N SER A 413 0.08 -23.41 -12.37
CA SER A 413 0.15 -24.69 -11.66
C SER A 413 0.06 -25.87 -12.63
N TYR A 414 -0.85 -25.81 -13.62
CA TYR A 414 -1.01 -26.86 -14.63
C TYR A 414 0.27 -27.05 -15.49
N THR A 415 0.91 -25.96 -15.89
CA THR A 415 2.13 -26.03 -16.72
C THR A 415 3.36 -26.48 -15.94
N HIS A 416 3.45 -26.20 -14.64
CA HIS A 416 4.53 -26.73 -13.80
C HIS A 416 4.39 -28.23 -13.55
N LEU A 417 3.18 -28.72 -13.30
CA LEU A 417 2.92 -30.16 -13.15
C LEU A 417 3.33 -30.93 -14.41
N ARG A 418 2.99 -30.41 -15.60
CA ARG A 418 3.31 -31.06 -16.88
C ARG A 418 4.81 -31.02 -17.21
N ALA A 419 5.54 -29.99 -16.78
CA ALA A 419 7.00 -29.93 -16.96
C ALA A 419 7.69 -31.01 -16.10
N HIS A 420 7.23 -31.24 -14.87
CA HIS A 420 7.73 -32.31 -14.01
C HIS A 420 7.44 -33.72 -14.56
N GLU A 421 6.26 -33.92 -15.21
CA GLU A 421 5.95 -35.18 -15.86
C GLU A 421 6.86 -35.47 -17.07
N THR A 422 7.14 -34.44 -17.89
CA THR A 422 8.02 -34.61 -19.07
C THR A 422 9.47 -34.89 -18.67
N ASP A 423 9.98 -34.30 -17.61
CA ASP A 423 11.34 -34.59 -17.12
C ASP A 423 11.46 -36.01 -16.54
N SER A 424 10.36 -36.58 -16.02
CA SER A 424 10.33 -37.96 -15.50
C SER A 424 10.28 -39.03 -16.61
N TYR A 425 9.96 -38.67 -17.85
CA TYR A 425 9.98 -39.58 -19.01
C TYR A 425 11.28 -39.49 -19.82
N LEU A 426 12.23 -38.61 -19.44
CA LEU A 426 13.51 -38.43 -20.12
C LEU A 426 14.71 -38.96 -19.31
N VAL A 427 14.45 -39.73 -18.22
CA VAL A 427 15.49 -40.43 -17.44
C VAL A 427 15.34 -41.96 -17.71
#